data_f5571d001abcc1d0116069c5956a2afe
#
_entry.id   f5571d001abcc1d0116069c5956a2afe
#
_cell.length_a   1.000
_cell.length_b   1.000
_cell.length_c   1.000
_cell.angle_alpha   90.00
_cell.angle_beta   90.00
_cell.angle_gamma   90.00
#
_symmetry.space_group_name_H-M   'P 1'
#
loop_
_entity.id
_entity.type
_entity.pdbx_description
1 polymer ?
#
loop_
_entity_poly.entity_id
_entity_poly.type
_entity_poly.pdbx_seq_one_letter_code
_entity_poly.pdbx_strand_id
1 'polypeptide(L)'
;NVFAQDESADENVEEVVITGSRIKRDSLNSAAQVTTITSEDIAASSGLIVADILRQSIYNSFGSISPTAGSSAMSNATIDMRGLGSARTLVLMDGRRMPGSPHLGGSGAVNINMIPTAAVDRIEVLADGASSVYGSDAIAGVINVITKKGFDGAEFNFRKGTRDRDDGEENSISFLYGATNDKGYITLVIEHDERDEIYLKDRWFLQARADDVDGDGIVNMYQETYGLSWYSQNLADPVTGDLFAAPTCPGSMDNPTDGWWGPMFGGAVFGQDGFVTPSYPGAVPTGMCGYAWADIMVADAATFKDSITTNLEYQINDKFSLFSRVNYLRNESTGRFAPTAAAYPGILASDPANPFDEPVQGYWRWVELGNRGMHYVDSANDAVFELTYEMNENVEVVFGTQVNKFYGTDVGRYYLDYTGLDANLYNDEPFGSE
;
A
#
# COMPACT_ATOMS: atom_id res chain seq x y z
N ASN A 1 64.75 -0.26 -11.10
CA ASN A 1 63.76 -1.02 -10.32
C ASN A 1 62.48 -1.12 -11.12
N VAL A 2 62.33 -2.27 -11.75
CA VAL A 2 61.17 -2.72 -12.50
C VAL A 2 60.14 -3.22 -11.51
N PHE A 3 58.98 -2.62 -11.46
CA PHE A 3 57.83 -3.22 -10.77
C PHE A 3 57.17 -4.19 -11.75
N ALA A 4 57.20 -5.44 -11.39
CA ALA A 4 56.39 -6.47 -12.04
C ALA A 4 54.91 -6.16 -11.79
N GLN A 5 54.15 -6.06 -12.86
CA GLN A 5 52.70 -6.17 -12.83
C GLN A 5 52.35 -7.66 -12.58
N ASP A 6 51.64 -7.90 -11.51
CA ASP A 6 51.03 -9.17 -11.23
C ASP A 6 49.74 -9.25 -12.05
N GLU A 7 49.79 -9.96 -13.18
CA GLU A 7 48.64 -10.37 -13.96
C GLU A 7 48.11 -11.65 -13.34
N SER A 8 47.04 -11.55 -12.58
CA SER A 8 46.02 -12.62 -12.50
C SER A 8 44.94 -12.24 -11.48
N ALA A 9 44.01 -11.39 -11.90
CA ALA A 9 42.64 -11.50 -11.42
C ALA A 9 41.84 -12.04 -12.58
N ASP A 10 41.68 -13.35 -12.64
CA ASP A 10 40.60 -14.00 -13.36
C ASP A 10 39.31 -13.54 -12.67
N GLU A 11 38.76 -12.45 -13.12
CA GLU A 11 37.38 -12.09 -12.81
C GLU A 11 36.50 -13.20 -13.41
N ASN A 12 36.08 -14.14 -12.59
CA ASN A 12 34.90 -14.96 -12.86
C ASN A 12 33.73 -13.98 -13.04
N VAL A 13 33.49 -13.55 -14.26
CA VAL A 13 32.27 -12.85 -14.63
C VAL A 13 31.18 -13.88 -14.45
N GLU A 14 30.48 -13.82 -13.31
CA GLU A 14 29.29 -14.63 -13.08
C GLU A 14 28.32 -14.41 -14.25
N GLU A 15 27.93 -15.50 -14.88
CA GLU A 15 26.98 -15.54 -15.99
C GLU A 15 25.62 -15.06 -15.50
N VAL A 16 25.37 -13.77 -15.59
CA VAL A 16 24.12 -13.15 -15.15
C VAL A 16 22.99 -13.57 -16.09
N VAL A 17 22.05 -14.35 -15.61
CA VAL A 17 20.82 -14.67 -16.34
C VAL A 17 19.96 -13.42 -16.40
N ILE A 18 19.83 -12.84 -17.58
CA ILE A 18 19.17 -11.55 -17.76
C ILE A 18 17.66 -11.75 -17.93
N THR A 19 16.89 -11.04 -17.12
CA THR A 19 15.43 -10.90 -17.30
C THR A 19 15.12 -10.39 -18.72
N GLY A 20 14.16 -11.02 -19.38
CA GLY A 20 13.74 -10.65 -20.74
C GLY A 20 14.20 -11.59 -21.87
N SER A 21 15.04 -12.59 -21.58
CA SER A 21 15.41 -13.63 -22.52
C SER A 21 15.37 -15.01 -21.86
N ARG A 22 14.88 -16.02 -22.59
CA ARG A 22 15.03 -17.44 -22.18
C ARG A 22 16.37 -18.03 -22.57
N ILE A 23 17.17 -17.28 -23.31
CA ILE A 23 18.50 -17.66 -23.75
C ILE A 23 19.47 -16.91 -22.84
N LYS A 24 20.36 -17.65 -22.16
CA LYS A 24 21.44 -17.06 -21.38
C LYS A 24 22.30 -16.17 -22.30
N ARG A 25 22.44 -14.89 -21.97
CA ARG A 25 23.22 -13.91 -22.74
C ARG A 25 23.94 -12.99 -21.77
N ASP A 26 25.12 -12.53 -22.16
CA ASP A 26 25.82 -11.46 -21.46
C ASP A 26 24.97 -10.18 -21.43
N SER A 27 24.98 -9.48 -20.31
CA SER A 27 24.24 -8.25 -20.08
C SER A 27 24.53 -7.16 -21.13
N LEU A 28 25.75 -7.12 -21.63
CA LEU A 28 26.22 -6.17 -22.63
C LEU A 28 25.65 -6.40 -24.02
N ASN A 29 25.10 -7.56 -24.32
CA ASN A 29 24.56 -7.94 -25.63
C ASN A 29 23.04 -8.04 -25.68
N SER A 30 22.35 -7.65 -24.62
CA SER A 30 20.88 -7.62 -24.59
C SER A 30 20.35 -6.40 -25.34
N ALA A 31 19.37 -6.61 -26.23
CA ALA A 31 18.68 -5.52 -26.91
C ALA A 31 17.77 -4.72 -25.96
N ALA A 32 17.44 -5.29 -24.80
CA ALA A 32 16.61 -4.68 -23.74
C ALA A 32 17.52 -4.27 -22.58
N GLN A 33 17.42 -3.02 -22.14
CA GLN A 33 18.18 -2.50 -21.05
C GLN A 33 17.60 -2.99 -19.71
N VAL A 34 18.36 -3.83 -19.00
CA VAL A 34 18.04 -4.29 -17.65
C VAL A 34 18.89 -3.49 -16.66
N THR A 35 18.26 -2.93 -15.65
CA THR A 35 18.93 -2.30 -14.52
C THR A 35 18.88 -3.20 -13.33
N THR A 36 19.99 -3.32 -12.63
CA THR A 36 20.11 -4.15 -11.41
C THR A 36 20.19 -3.25 -10.19
N ILE A 37 19.38 -3.55 -9.18
CA ILE A 37 19.48 -3.03 -7.81
C ILE A 37 20.12 -4.13 -7.00
N THR A 38 21.32 -3.92 -6.51
CA THR A 38 22.12 -4.95 -5.82
C THR A 38 21.71 -5.09 -4.35
N SER A 39 22.19 -6.14 -3.68
CA SER A 39 22.03 -6.31 -2.23
C SER A 39 22.69 -5.17 -1.44
N GLU A 40 23.79 -4.62 -1.94
CA GLU A 40 24.45 -3.46 -1.36
C GLU A 40 23.59 -2.19 -1.49
N ASP A 41 22.95 -1.97 -2.64
CA ASP A 41 22.01 -0.85 -2.84
C ASP A 41 20.82 -0.98 -1.90
N ILE A 42 20.28 -2.21 -1.74
CA ILE A 42 19.19 -2.53 -0.81
C ILE A 42 19.62 -2.23 0.63
N ALA A 43 20.81 -2.68 1.03
CA ALA A 43 21.34 -2.45 2.37
C ALA A 43 21.66 -0.98 2.66
N ALA A 44 22.09 -0.24 1.65
CA ALA A 44 22.40 1.19 1.75
C ALA A 44 21.15 2.08 1.68
N SER A 45 20.01 1.55 1.24
CA SER A 45 18.78 2.32 1.13
C SER A 45 18.20 2.66 2.51
N SER A 46 17.44 3.73 2.59
CA SER A 46 16.66 4.09 3.79
C SER A 46 15.43 3.21 3.98
N GLY A 47 15.01 2.49 2.93
CA GLY A 47 13.86 1.57 3.00
C GLY A 47 14.25 0.26 3.69
N LEU A 48 13.44 -0.20 4.67
CA LEU A 48 13.67 -1.48 5.33
C LEU A 48 13.15 -2.65 4.52
N ILE A 49 12.14 -2.42 3.69
CA ILE A 49 11.49 -3.45 2.88
C ILE A 49 11.62 -3.15 1.38
N VAL A 50 11.63 -4.21 0.57
CA VAL A 50 11.72 -4.10 -0.90
C VAL A 50 10.65 -3.18 -1.48
N ALA A 51 9.46 -3.18 -0.91
CA ALA A 51 8.38 -2.31 -1.36
C ALA A 51 8.74 -0.82 -1.30
N ASP A 52 9.40 -0.37 -0.23
CA ASP A 52 9.81 1.03 -0.08
C ASP A 52 10.90 1.39 -1.09
N ILE A 53 11.86 0.47 -1.30
CA ILE A 53 12.96 0.64 -2.26
C ILE A 53 12.43 0.78 -3.68
N LEU A 54 11.55 -0.12 -4.09
CA LEU A 54 10.95 -0.11 -5.43
C LEU A 54 10.06 1.13 -5.63
N ARG A 55 9.30 1.53 -4.63
CA ARG A 55 8.42 2.70 -4.71
C ARG A 55 9.18 4.02 -4.76
N GLN A 56 10.34 4.10 -4.14
CA GLN A 56 11.24 5.27 -4.22
C GLN A 56 12.09 5.28 -5.48
N SER A 57 12.12 4.19 -6.23
CA SER A 57 12.90 4.09 -7.46
C SER A 57 12.32 4.96 -8.58
N ILE A 58 13.19 5.33 -9.53
CA ILE A 58 12.79 6.08 -10.75
C ILE A 58 11.83 5.30 -11.65
N TYR A 59 11.65 4.01 -11.41
CA TYR A 59 10.76 3.14 -12.19
C TYR A 59 9.32 3.20 -11.73
N ASN A 60 9.07 3.68 -10.50
CA ASN A 60 7.72 3.83 -9.99
C ASN A 60 7.11 5.16 -10.44
N SER A 61 5.85 5.11 -10.84
CA SER A 61 5.06 6.26 -11.24
C SER A 61 3.88 6.48 -10.28
N PHE A 62 3.15 7.57 -10.50
CA PHE A 62 1.87 7.78 -9.82
C PHE A 62 0.89 6.64 -10.17
N GLY A 63 -0.04 6.33 -9.27
CA GLY A 63 -0.99 5.22 -9.42
C GLY A 63 -0.57 3.94 -8.69
N SER A 64 0.65 3.91 -8.14
CA SER A 64 1.05 2.87 -7.19
C SER A 64 0.31 3.02 -5.86
N ILE A 65 -0.04 1.90 -5.24
CA ILE A 65 -0.67 1.85 -3.92
C ILE A 65 0.40 1.75 -2.85
N SER A 66 0.19 2.45 -1.73
CA SER A 66 0.95 2.28 -0.50
C SER A 66 0.05 1.82 0.64
N PRO A 67 0.58 1.23 1.69
CA PRO A 67 -0.18 0.87 2.89
C PRO A 67 -0.66 2.12 3.64
N THR A 68 -1.70 2.78 3.13
CA THR A 68 -2.27 4.01 3.71
C THR A 68 -3.71 3.77 4.12
N ALA A 69 -4.20 4.59 5.05
CA ALA A 69 -5.60 4.63 5.41
C ALA A 69 -6.46 5.10 4.21
N GLY A 70 -7.72 4.66 4.16
CA GLY A 70 -8.67 5.06 3.13
C GLY A 70 -8.77 4.10 1.95
N SER A 71 -7.94 3.10 1.89
CA SER A 71 -7.95 2.09 0.84
C SER A 71 -8.49 0.75 1.35
N SER A 72 -9.31 0.08 0.56
CA SER A 72 -9.66 -1.34 0.76
C SER A 72 -8.44 -2.28 0.59
N ALA A 73 -7.30 -1.71 0.22
CA ALA A 73 -6.06 -2.44 -0.03
C ALA A 73 -4.91 -1.96 0.89
N MET A 74 -5.23 -1.61 2.14
CA MET A 74 -4.29 -1.00 3.09
C MET A 74 -3.05 -1.86 3.40
N SER A 75 -3.16 -3.19 3.30
CA SER A 75 -2.02 -4.11 3.44
C SER A 75 -1.12 -4.16 2.20
N ASN A 76 -1.53 -3.53 1.10
CA ASN A 76 -0.87 -3.69 -0.17
C ASN A 76 0.04 -2.52 -0.52
N ALA A 77 1.21 -2.86 -1.04
CA ALA A 77 2.05 -1.96 -1.79
C ALA A 77 2.16 -2.47 -3.23
N THR A 78 2.06 -1.57 -4.19
CA THR A 78 2.22 -1.91 -5.61
C THR A 78 3.27 -1.03 -6.25
N ILE A 79 3.76 -1.46 -7.39
CA ILE A 79 4.59 -0.64 -8.27
C ILE A 79 3.87 -0.44 -9.60
N ASP A 80 3.90 0.79 -10.09
CA ASP A 80 3.33 1.16 -11.38
C ASP A 80 4.42 1.73 -12.27
N MET A 81 4.90 0.94 -13.20
CA MET A 81 5.90 1.40 -14.15
C MET A 81 5.24 2.21 -15.26
N ARG A 82 5.80 3.39 -15.55
CA ARG A 82 5.37 4.29 -16.63
C ARG A 82 3.91 4.77 -16.53
N GLY A 83 3.25 4.66 -15.37
CA GLY A 83 1.87 5.10 -15.17
C GLY A 83 0.83 4.30 -15.98
N LEU A 84 1.13 3.06 -16.36
CA LEU A 84 0.23 2.21 -17.14
C LEU A 84 -0.69 1.36 -16.27
N GLY A 85 -0.56 1.45 -14.96
CA GLY A 85 -1.29 0.69 -13.96
C GLY A 85 -0.50 -0.51 -13.44
N SER A 86 -0.55 -0.73 -12.13
CA SER A 86 0.23 -1.78 -11.45
C SER A 86 -0.07 -3.20 -11.92
N ALA A 87 -1.26 -3.44 -12.48
CA ALA A 87 -1.62 -4.72 -13.10
C ALA A 87 -0.86 -5.02 -14.42
N ARG A 88 -0.16 -4.02 -14.98
CA ARG A 88 0.62 -4.15 -16.21
C ARG A 88 2.13 -4.13 -15.96
N THR A 89 2.53 -4.09 -14.69
CA THR A 89 3.89 -4.28 -14.24
C THR A 89 4.03 -5.71 -13.73
N LEU A 90 4.73 -6.55 -14.49
CA LEU A 90 4.91 -7.95 -14.11
C LEU A 90 5.96 -8.07 -13.01
N VAL A 91 5.62 -8.73 -11.91
CA VAL A 91 6.55 -9.04 -10.83
C VAL A 91 6.84 -10.53 -10.81
N LEU A 92 8.11 -10.86 -10.85
CA LEU A 92 8.64 -12.23 -10.81
C LEU A 92 9.50 -12.44 -9.57
N MET A 93 9.60 -13.68 -9.12
CA MET A 93 10.58 -14.15 -8.14
C MET A 93 11.32 -15.35 -8.76
N ASP A 94 12.63 -15.20 -8.95
CA ASP A 94 13.49 -16.16 -9.69
C ASP A 94 12.88 -16.55 -11.06
N GLY A 95 12.39 -15.57 -11.82
CA GLY A 95 11.79 -15.80 -13.12
C GLY A 95 10.38 -16.41 -13.10
N ARG A 96 9.79 -16.68 -11.94
CA ARG A 96 8.44 -17.22 -11.77
C ARG A 96 7.46 -16.14 -11.32
N ARG A 97 6.25 -16.15 -11.87
CA ARG A 97 5.22 -15.15 -11.57
C ARG A 97 4.82 -15.17 -10.10
N MET A 98 4.78 -14.00 -9.49
CA MET A 98 4.12 -13.84 -8.19
C MET A 98 2.60 -13.75 -8.37
N PRO A 99 1.81 -14.28 -7.43
CA PRO A 99 0.35 -14.18 -7.49
C PRO A 99 -0.11 -12.74 -7.26
N GLY A 100 -1.19 -12.35 -7.96
CA GLY A 100 -1.87 -11.08 -7.70
C GLY A 100 -2.55 -11.08 -6.34
N SER A 101 -2.66 -9.92 -5.71
CA SER A 101 -3.34 -9.77 -4.43
C SER A 101 -4.86 -9.87 -4.57
N PRO A 102 -5.53 -10.66 -3.74
CA PRO A 102 -7.00 -10.76 -3.74
C PRO A 102 -7.68 -9.45 -3.37
N HIS A 103 -7.05 -8.61 -2.53
CA HIS A 103 -7.58 -7.31 -2.11
C HIS A 103 -7.57 -6.25 -3.23
N LEU A 104 -6.85 -6.49 -4.32
CA LEU A 104 -6.80 -5.58 -5.48
C LEU A 104 -7.85 -5.89 -6.54
N GLY A 105 -8.95 -6.53 -6.15
CA GLY A 105 -10.15 -6.69 -6.98
C GLY A 105 -9.96 -7.54 -8.23
N GLY A 106 -9.02 -8.50 -8.21
CA GLY A 106 -8.76 -9.36 -9.36
C GLY A 106 -8.01 -8.66 -10.50
N SER A 107 -7.45 -7.48 -10.25
CA SER A 107 -6.66 -6.72 -11.24
C SER A 107 -5.39 -7.44 -11.70
N GLY A 108 -4.92 -8.44 -10.95
CA GLY A 108 -3.66 -9.13 -11.19
C GLY A 108 -2.43 -8.40 -10.64
N ALA A 109 -2.60 -7.22 -10.03
CA ALA A 109 -1.51 -6.49 -9.41
C ALA A 109 -0.93 -7.25 -8.22
N VAL A 110 0.39 -7.29 -8.13
CA VAL A 110 1.12 -7.99 -7.06
C VAL A 110 1.29 -7.08 -5.87
N ASN A 111 1.06 -7.61 -4.66
CA ASN A 111 1.43 -6.94 -3.42
C ASN A 111 2.95 -7.13 -3.19
N ILE A 112 3.74 -6.09 -3.43
CA ILE A 112 5.21 -6.15 -3.26
C ILE A 112 5.66 -6.17 -1.80
N ASN A 113 4.75 -5.96 -0.81
CA ASN A 113 5.04 -6.25 0.59
C ASN A 113 5.25 -7.75 0.83
N MET A 114 4.75 -8.61 -0.09
CA MET A 114 4.91 -10.05 -0.04
C MET A 114 6.28 -10.53 -0.55
N ILE A 115 7.27 -9.64 -0.66
CA ILE A 115 8.66 -9.97 -1.02
C ILE A 115 9.49 -10.01 0.26
N PRO A 116 10.12 -11.15 0.60
CA PRO A 116 10.99 -11.25 1.78
C PRO A 116 12.32 -10.51 1.50
N THR A 117 12.53 -9.38 2.15
CA THR A 117 13.66 -8.47 1.88
C THR A 117 15.02 -9.14 2.15
N ALA A 118 15.14 -9.83 3.27
CA ALA A 118 16.39 -10.50 3.66
C ALA A 118 16.77 -11.64 2.72
N ALA A 119 15.80 -12.22 2.00
CA ALA A 119 16.04 -13.28 1.02
C ALA A 119 16.47 -12.76 -0.36
N VAL A 120 16.41 -11.43 -0.59
CA VAL A 120 16.76 -10.84 -1.89
C VAL A 120 18.26 -10.73 -2.06
N ASP A 121 18.76 -11.22 -3.18
CA ASP A 121 20.12 -11.03 -3.65
C ASP A 121 20.23 -9.76 -4.50
N ARG A 122 19.34 -9.63 -5.48
CA ARG A 122 19.24 -8.46 -6.33
C ARG A 122 17.86 -8.34 -6.95
N ILE A 123 17.56 -7.17 -7.50
CA ILE A 123 16.33 -6.92 -8.24
C ILE A 123 16.70 -6.46 -9.66
N GLU A 124 16.21 -7.18 -10.65
CA GLU A 124 16.40 -6.85 -12.05
C GLU A 124 15.16 -6.14 -12.58
N VAL A 125 15.33 -4.95 -13.12
CA VAL A 125 14.26 -4.12 -13.67
C VAL A 125 14.42 -4.00 -15.17
N LEU A 126 13.48 -4.58 -15.91
CA LEU A 126 13.36 -4.42 -17.35
C LEU A 126 12.32 -3.33 -17.62
N ALA A 127 12.79 -2.14 -17.97
CA ALA A 127 11.94 -0.96 -18.16
C ALA A 127 11.22 -0.93 -19.52
N ASP A 128 11.45 -1.90 -20.37
CA ASP A 128 10.81 -2.03 -21.69
C ASP A 128 9.63 -2.99 -21.68
N GLY A 129 8.74 -2.86 -22.66
CA GLY A 129 7.64 -3.80 -22.86
C GLY A 129 8.16 -5.19 -23.20
N ALA A 130 7.85 -6.16 -22.36
CA ALA A 130 8.29 -7.55 -22.51
C ALA A 130 7.13 -8.50 -22.82
N SER A 131 6.03 -7.98 -23.34
CA SER A 131 4.80 -8.74 -23.61
C SER A 131 5.02 -9.90 -24.58
N SER A 132 5.97 -9.78 -25.50
CA SER A 132 6.31 -10.86 -26.44
C SER A 132 6.91 -12.10 -25.76
N VAL A 133 7.53 -11.92 -24.59
CA VAL A 133 8.17 -12.98 -23.80
C VAL A 133 7.27 -13.44 -22.66
N TYR A 134 6.66 -12.48 -21.96
CA TYR A 134 5.97 -12.71 -20.69
C TYR A 134 4.44 -12.54 -20.76
N GLY A 135 3.87 -12.07 -21.88
CA GLY A 135 2.43 -11.86 -22.00
C GLY A 135 1.98 -10.45 -21.62
N SER A 136 0.65 -10.24 -21.62
CA SER A 136 0.01 -8.92 -21.54
C SER A 136 0.23 -8.13 -20.25
N ASP A 137 0.56 -8.78 -19.19
CA ASP A 137 0.84 -8.15 -17.88
C ASP A 137 2.26 -7.56 -17.80
N ALA A 138 3.12 -7.79 -18.80
CA ALA A 138 4.45 -7.20 -18.92
C ALA A 138 4.51 -6.00 -19.89
N ILE A 139 3.38 -5.32 -20.14
CA ILE A 139 3.33 -4.14 -21.03
C ILE A 139 4.11 -2.97 -20.47
N ALA A 140 4.01 -2.73 -19.17
CA ALA A 140 4.67 -1.64 -18.49
C ALA A 140 6.15 -1.94 -18.18
N GLY A 141 6.52 -3.19 -18.07
CA GLY A 141 7.84 -3.67 -17.73
C GLY A 141 7.81 -4.91 -16.86
N VAL A 142 9.01 -5.37 -16.46
CA VAL A 142 9.18 -6.54 -15.59
C VAL A 142 10.11 -6.20 -14.45
N ILE A 143 9.74 -6.64 -13.26
CA ILE A 143 10.58 -6.64 -12.06
C ILE A 143 10.80 -8.09 -11.70
N ASN A 144 12.06 -8.52 -11.68
CA ASN A 144 12.43 -9.88 -11.30
C ASN A 144 13.28 -9.83 -10.04
N VAL A 145 12.74 -10.36 -8.96
CA VAL A 145 13.42 -10.47 -7.67
C VAL A 145 14.20 -11.78 -7.67
N ILE A 146 15.51 -11.68 -7.55
CA ILE A 146 16.39 -12.83 -7.46
C ILE A 146 16.70 -13.09 -5.99
N THR A 147 16.47 -14.32 -5.56
CA THR A 147 16.71 -14.73 -4.17
C THR A 147 18.14 -15.21 -3.95
N LYS A 148 18.66 -15.07 -2.72
CA LYS A 148 19.98 -15.53 -2.32
C LYS A 148 20.12 -17.03 -2.50
N LYS A 149 21.19 -17.45 -3.17
CA LYS A 149 21.53 -18.84 -3.48
C LYS A 149 22.99 -19.10 -3.16
N GLY A 150 23.31 -20.33 -2.82
CA GLY A 150 24.70 -20.77 -2.64
C GLY A 150 25.44 -20.07 -1.49
N PHE A 151 24.74 -19.52 -0.50
CA PHE A 151 25.35 -18.97 0.69
C PHE A 151 25.95 -20.09 1.55
N ASP A 152 27.13 -19.86 2.14
CA ASP A 152 27.78 -20.80 3.05
C ASP A 152 28.13 -20.10 4.37
N GLY A 153 27.52 -20.55 5.46
CA GLY A 153 27.68 -19.97 6.79
C GLY A 153 26.38 -19.54 7.44
N ALA A 154 26.48 -18.59 8.38
CA ALA A 154 25.33 -18.01 9.07
C ALA A 154 25.53 -16.51 9.23
N GLU A 155 24.45 -15.74 9.02
CA GLU A 155 24.41 -14.30 9.17
C GLU A 155 23.18 -13.91 9.97
N PHE A 156 23.36 -12.99 10.90
CA PHE A 156 22.27 -12.41 11.68
C PHE A 156 22.29 -10.91 11.48
N ASN A 157 21.17 -10.34 11.07
CA ASN A 157 21.02 -8.91 10.86
C ASN A 157 19.92 -8.35 11.79
N PHE A 158 20.22 -7.22 12.37
CA PHE A 158 19.25 -6.39 13.07
C PHE A 158 19.34 -4.97 12.52
N ARG A 159 18.20 -4.42 12.12
CA ARG A 159 18.10 -3.03 11.68
C ARG A 159 17.03 -2.33 12.49
N LYS A 160 17.31 -1.09 12.87
CA LYS A 160 16.34 -0.20 13.51
C LYS A 160 16.32 1.11 12.75
N GLY A 161 15.13 1.49 12.28
CA GLY A 161 14.86 2.78 11.66
C GLY A 161 14.15 3.70 12.64
N THR A 162 14.62 4.92 12.75
CA THR A 162 13.96 5.99 13.51
C THR A 162 13.86 7.21 12.61
N ARG A 163 12.87 8.05 12.85
CA ARG A 163 12.63 9.29 12.11
C ARG A 163 12.85 10.50 13.00
N ASP A 164 13.15 11.64 12.42
CA ASP A 164 13.40 12.90 13.16
C ASP A 164 12.22 13.36 14.02
N ARG A 165 11.02 12.76 13.81
CA ARG A 165 9.79 13.12 14.51
C ARG A 165 9.36 12.11 15.56
N ASP A 166 10.21 11.14 15.90
CA ASP A 166 9.92 10.06 16.84
C ASP A 166 8.61 9.31 16.53
N ASP A 167 8.29 9.13 15.26
CA ASP A 167 7.14 8.37 14.76
C ASP A 167 7.55 7.35 13.71
N GLY A 168 6.71 6.33 13.46
CA GLY A 168 6.94 5.33 12.44
C GLY A 168 8.25 4.57 12.66
N GLU A 169 8.53 4.17 13.89
CA GLU A 169 9.68 3.32 14.21
C GLU A 169 9.63 2.05 13.38
N GLU A 170 10.78 1.61 12.94
CA GLU A 170 10.90 0.41 12.11
C GLU A 170 11.97 -0.50 12.70
N ASN A 171 11.64 -1.78 12.82
CA ASN A 171 12.54 -2.82 13.29
C ASN A 171 12.55 -3.97 12.29
N SER A 172 13.73 -4.50 12.00
CA SER A 172 13.90 -5.69 11.16
C SER A 172 14.92 -6.61 11.79
N ILE A 173 14.57 -7.88 11.88
CA ILE A 173 15.45 -8.94 12.34
C ILE A 173 15.46 -10.04 11.27
N SER A 174 16.64 -10.46 10.85
CA SER A 174 16.75 -11.58 9.93
C SER A 174 17.89 -12.52 10.28
N PHE A 175 17.68 -13.78 9.94
CA PHE A 175 18.66 -14.84 10.04
C PHE A 175 18.78 -15.54 8.69
N LEU A 176 20.00 -15.59 8.16
CA LEU A 176 20.36 -16.30 6.95
C LEU A 176 21.30 -17.43 7.34
N TYR A 177 20.99 -18.64 6.90
CA TYR A 177 21.85 -19.80 7.03
C TYR A 177 21.97 -20.49 5.68
N GLY A 178 23.17 -20.95 5.37
CA GLY A 178 23.42 -21.74 4.17
C GLY A 178 24.51 -22.75 4.37
N ALA A 179 24.47 -23.76 3.54
CA ALA A 179 25.51 -24.76 3.43
C ALA A 179 25.66 -25.16 1.97
N THR A 180 26.90 -25.23 1.51
CA THR A 180 27.26 -25.59 0.15
C THR A 180 28.20 -26.81 0.13
N ASN A 181 28.13 -27.58 -0.94
CA ASN A 181 29.10 -28.66 -1.24
C ASN A 181 29.19 -28.83 -2.76
N ASP A 182 30.04 -29.78 -3.19
CA ASP A 182 30.26 -30.06 -4.62
C ASP A 182 29.00 -30.49 -5.39
N LYS A 183 27.90 -30.81 -4.71
CA LYS A 183 26.64 -31.25 -5.31
C LYS A 183 25.53 -30.26 -5.25
N GLY A 184 25.72 -29.15 -4.54
CA GLY A 184 24.68 -28.13 -4.45
C GLY A 184 24.68 -27.34 -3.14
N TYR A 185 23.59 -26.68 -2.89
CA TYR A 185 23.43 -25.82 -1.71
C TYR A 185 22.03 -25.91 -1.11
N ILE A 186 21.94 -25.50 0.14
CA ILE A 186 20.70 -25.14 0.81
C ILE A 186 20.88 -23.75 1.42
N THR A 187 19.88 -22.88 1.26
CA THR A 187 19.83 -21.57 1.88
C THR A 187 18.50 -21.40 2.60
N LEU A 188 18.53 -20.98 3.86
CA LEU A 188 17.36 -20.67 4.68
C LEU A 188 17.43 -19.22 5.13
N VAL A 189 16.35 -18.47 4.91
CA VAL A 189 16.18 -17.10 5.43
C VAL A 189 14.92 -17.04 6.27
N ILE A 190 15.06 -16.46 7.44
CA ILE A 190 13.94 -16.13 8.35
C ILE A 190 14.01 -14.64 8.58
N GLU A 191 12.87 -13.94 8.46
CA GLU A 191 12.79 -12.50 8.60
C GLU A 191 11.54 -12.12 9.38
N HIS A 192 11.69 -11.13 10.24
CA HIS A 192 10.62 -10.43 10.92
C HIS A 192 10.83 -8.93 10.79
N ASP A 193 9.84 -8.24 10.21
CA ASP A 193 9.82 -6.79 10.06
C ASP A 193 8.60 -6.21 10.77
N GLU A 194 8.80 -5.11 11.46
CA GLU A 194 7.78 -4.35 12.15
C GLU A 194 7.92 -2.88 11.81
N ARG A 195 6.80 -2.20 11.55
CA ARG A 195 6.74 -0.76 11.35
C ARG A 195 5.52 -0.20 12.05
N ASP A 196 5.73 0.85 12.83
CA ASP A 196 4.68 1.61 13.47
C ASP A 196 3.93 2.51 12.47
N GLU A 197 2.71 2.87 12.82
CA GLU A 197 1.89 3.77 12.04
C GLU A 197 2.41 5.22 12.08
N ILE A 198 2.16 5.95 11.00
CA ILE A 198 2.39 7.38 10.91
C ILE A 198 1.06 8.06 10.67
N TYR A 199 0.72 9.07 11.51
CA TYR A 199 -0.51 9.83 11.33
C TYR A 199 -0.34 10.99 10.37
N LEU A 200 -1.41 11.32 9.63
CA LEU A 200 -1.42 12.49 8.75
C LEU A 200 -1.17 13.78 9.54
N LYS A 201 -1.75 13.90 10.74
CA LYS A 201 -1.58 15.08 11.62
C LYS A 201 -0.12 15.36 12.00
N ASP A 202 0.76 14.35 11.97
CA ASP A 202 2.18 14.50 12.31
C ASP A 202 3.01 15.04 11.14
N ARG A 203 2.37 15.32 10.01
CA ARG A 203 2.97 15.94 8.83
C ARG A 203 2.32 17.29 8.55
N TRP A 204 3.08 18.37 8.73
CA TRP A 204 2.55 19.74 8.62
C TRP A 204 1.83 20.00 7.28
N PHE A 205 2.27 19.35 6.20
CA PHE A 205 1.68 19.46 4.87
C PHE A 205 0.47 18.54 4.65
N LEU A 206 0.14 17.69 5.63
CA LEU A 206 -1.00 16.79 5.63
C LEU A 206 -1.97 17.08 6.79
N GLN A 207 -1.64 18.00 7.68
CA GLN A 207 -2.53 18.42 8.76
C GLN A 207 -3.81 19.03 8.21
N ALA A 208 -4.90 18.86 8.95
CA ALA A 208 -6.13 19.59 8.66
C ALA A 208 -5.87 21.09 8.75
N ARG A 209 -6.23 21.81 7.71
CA ARG A 209 -6.02 23.26 7.59
C ARG A 209 -7.28 23.92 7.10
N ALA A 210 -7.61 25.05 7.70
CA ALA A 210 -8.67 25.91 7.31
C ALA A 210 -8.15 27.35 7.39
N ASP A 211 -7.73 27.90 6.27
CA ASP A 211 -7.13 29.23 6.17
C ASP A 211 -8.00 30.13 5.30
N ASP A 212 -8.15 31.38 5.71
CA ASP A 212 -8.66 32.44 4.88
C ASP A 212 -7.44 33.12 4.22
N VAL A 213 -7.11 32.68 3.01
CA VAL A 213 -5.84 33.06 2.34
C VAL A 213 -5.94 34.47 1.74
N ASP A 214 -7.12 34.92 1.30
CA ASP A 214 -7.32 36.22 0.69
C ASP A 214 -7.82 37.29 1.69
N GLY A 215 -8.15 36.88 2.90
CA GLY A 215 -8.52 37.77 3.99
C GLY A 215 -9.94 38.35 3.84
N ASP A 216 -10.82 37.67 3.09
CA ASP A 216 -12.20 38.11 2.88
C ASP A 216 -13.15 37.67 4.01
N GLY A 217 -12.64 36.92 4.99
CA GLY A 217 -13.40 36.35 6.11
C GLY A 217 -14.10 35.05 5.78
N ILE A 218 -13.82 34.46 4.61
CA ILE A 218 -14.41 33.22 4.15
C ILE A 218 -13.31 32.16 4.01
N VAL A 219 -13.49 31.02 4.65
CA VAL A 219 -12.59 29.87 4.45
C VAL A 219 -13.06 29.06 3.25
N ASN A 220 -12.17 28.91 2.29
CA ASN A 220 -12.43 28.16 1.08
C ASN A 220 -12.04 26.69 1.27
N MET A 221 -13.01 25.83 1.55
CA MET A 221 -12.77 24.40 1.75
C MET A 221 -12.10 23.71 0.56
N TYR A 222 -12.28 24.19 -0.63
CA TYR A 222 -11.78 23.54 -1.84
C TYR A 222 -10.32 23.89 -2.13
N GLN A 223 -9.92 25.14 -1.88
CA GLN A 223 -8.58 25.64 -2.21
C GLN A 223 -7.68 25.80 -0.99
N GLU A 224 -8.25 26.11 0.17
CA GLU A 224 -7.52 26.55 1.37
C GLU A 224 -7.53 25.55 2.50
N THR A 225 -8.36 24.51 2.39
CA THR A 225 -8.49 23.48 3.43
C THR A 225 -7.93 22.15 2.97
N TYR A 226 -7.13 21.54 3.82
CA TYR A 226 -6.65 20.18 3.62
C TYR A 226 -7.09 19.28 4.79
N GLY A 227 -7.47 18.04 4.47
CA GLY A 227 -7.82 17.07 5.48
C GLY A 227 -9.15 17.31 6.19
N LEU A 228 -9.95 18.24 5.70
CA LEU A 228 -11.29 18.52 6.18
C LEU A 228 -12.35 17.89 5.29
N SER A 229 -13.51 17.64 5.86
CA SER A 229 -14.69 17.13 5.16
C SER A 229 -15.93 17.91 5.59
N TRP A 230 -16.71 18.37 4.63
CA TRP A 230 -18.04 18.93 4.85
C TRP A 230 -19.07 17.85 5.25
N TYR A 231 -18.74 16.61 5.05
CA TYR A 231 -19.58 15.47 5.42
C TYR A 231 -19.48 15.22 6.93
N SER A 232 -20.17 16.05 7.70
CA SER A 232 -20.06 16.13 9.16
C SER A 232 -21.42 16.19 9.82
N GLN A 233 -21.79 17.29 10.46
CA GLN A 233 -23.12 17.54 11.01
C GLN A 233 -23.78 18.70 10.24
N ASN A 234 -24.18 18.40 9.00
CA ASN A 234 -24.82 19.37 8.12
C ASN A 234 -26.22 18.92 7.74
N LEU A 235 -27.09 19.87 7.54
CA LEU A 235 -28.48 19.68 7.10
C LEU A 235 -28.69 20.36 5.76
N ALA A 236 -29.58 19.80 4.94
CA ALA A 236 -30.05 20.44 3.74
C ALA A 236 -31.31 21.25 4.04
N ASP A 237 -31.37 22.52 3.60
CA ASP A 237 -32.58 23.31 3.65
C ASP A 237 -33.66 22.61 2.81
N PRO A 238 -34.86 22.34 3.38
CA PRO A 238 -35.89 21.58 2.68
C PRO A 238 -36.51 22.35 1.47
N VAL A 239 -36.27 23.65 1.37
CA VAL A 239 -36.82 24.50 0.29
C VAL A 239 -35.77 24.75 -0.79
N THR A 240 -34.54 25.09 -0.40
CA THR A 240 -33.49 25.47 -1.35
C THR A 240 -32.55 24.33 -1.67
N GLY A 241 -32.41 23.34 -0.77
CA GLY A 241 -31.40 22.26 -0.85
C GLY A 241 -30.02 22.71 -0.43
N ASP A 242 -29.83 23.94 0.00
CA ASP A 242 -28.54 24.44 0.45
C ASP A 242 -28.13 23.77 1.76
N LEU A 243 -26.84 23.50 1.90
CA LEU A 243 -26.26 22.85 3.10
C LEU A 243 -25.89 23.94 4.13
N PHE A 244 -26.14 23.62 5.40
CA PHE A 244 -25.73 24.46 6.53
C PHE A 244 -25.39 23.59 7.75
N ALA A 245 -24.60 24.14 8.67
CA ALA A 245 -24.23 23.44 9.89
C ALA A 245 -25.45 23.21 10.78
N ALA A 246 -25.62 21.95 11.27
CA ALA A 246 -26.61 21.66 12.29
C ALA A 246 -26.34 22.47 13.56
N PRO A 247 -27.38 22.87 14.33
CA PRO A 247 -27.20 23.58 15.61
C PRO A 247 -26.32 22.85 16.63
N THR A 248 -26.20 21.54 16.48
CA THR A 248 -25.38 20.66 17.32
C THR A 248 -23.93 20.56 16.87
N CYS A 249 -23.53 21.25 15.78
CA CYS A 249 -22.15 21.22 15.32
C CYS A 249 -21.20 21.69 16.42
N PRO A 250 -20.31 20.82 16.93
CA PRO A 250 -19.34 21.20 17.94
C PRO A 250 -18.16 21.97 17.33
N GLY A 251 -17.46 22.72 18.14
CA GLY A 251 -16.25 23.42 17.74
C GLY A 251 -16.50 24.73 16.96
N SER A 252 -15.41 25.36 16.59
CA SER A 252 -15.36 26.54 15.74
C SER A 252 -14.07 26.51 14.93
N MET A 253 -13.95 27.38 13.92
CA MET A 253 -12.70 27.51 13.15
C MET A 253 -11.52 27.93 14.03
N ASP A 254 -11.76 28.80 15.01
CA ASP A 254 -10.73 29.31 15.91
C ASP A 254 -10.38 28.30 17.03
N ASN A 255 -11.24 27.33 17.27
CA ASN A 255 -11.08 26.34 18.34
C ASN A 255 -11.75 25.01 17.96
N PRO A 256 -11.11 24.19 17.13
CA PRO A 256 -11.61 22.87 16.75
C PRO A 256 -11.66 21.96 17.97
N THR A 257 -12.70 21.13 18.07
CA THR A 257 -12.92 20.19 19.18
C THR A 257 -13.07 18.77 18.65
N ASP A 258 -12.23 17.82 19.11
CA ASP A 258 -12.29 16.39 18.80
C ASP A 258 -12.44 16.07 17.30
N GLY A 259 -11.73 16.81 16.45
CA GLY A 259 -11.80 16.69 15.00
C GLY A 259 -12.87 17.57 14.34
N TRP A 260 -13.73 18.23 15.12
CA TRP A 260 -14.78 19.11 14.58
C TRP A 260 -14.25 20.54 14.30
N TRP A 261 -14.53 20.99 13.11
CA TRP A 261 -14.24 22.33 12.64
C TRP A 261 -15.55 22.98 12.22
N GLY A 262 -16.12 23.78 13.02
CA GLY A 262 -17.36 24.39 12.62
C GLY A 262 -17.64 25.73 13.29
N PRO A 263 -18.61 26.45 12.81
CA PRO A 263 -19.09 26.43 11.43
C PRO A 263 -18.06 27.04 10.47
N MET A 264 -17.83 26.43 9.34
CA MET A 264 -16.96 26.93 8.28
C MET A 264 -17.79 27.81 7.33
N PHE A 265 -17.33 29.02 7.08
CA PHE A 265 -17.98 29.94 6.19
C PHE A 265 -17.72 29.58 4.72
N GLY A 266 -18.74 29.74 3.87
CA GLY A 266 -18.62 29.47 2.46
C GLY A 266 -18.73 27.99 2.12
N GLY A 267 -19.91 27.48 1.98
CA GLY A 267 -20.14 26.10 1.54
C GLY A 267 -19.73 25.91 0.10
N ALA A 268 -18.67 25.16 -0.13
CA ALA A 268 -18.39 24.63 -1.45
C ALA A 268 -19.41 23.54 -1.78
N VAL A 269 -20.16 23.70 -2.84
CA VAL A 269 -20.84 22.58 -3.47
C VAL A 269 -19.80 21.82 -4.27
N PHE A 270 -19.63 20.53 -4.00
CA PHE A 270 -18.66 19.70 -4.69
C PHE A 270 -18.79 19.83 -6.21
N GLY A 271 -17.71 20.26 -6.87
CA GLY A 271 -17.63 20.34 -8.33
C GLY A 271 -18.26 21.58 -8.97
N GLN A 272 -18.61 22.61 -8.21
CA GLN A 272 -19.06 23.87 -8.75
C GLN A 272 -18.11 25.00 -8.35
N ASP A 273 -17.80 25.86 -9.31
CA ASP A 273 -17.08 27.13 -9.08
C ASP A 273 -17.98 28.08 -8.27
N GLY A 274 -17.78 28.12 -6.98
CA GLY A 274 -18.46 29.07 -6.10
C GLY A 274 -18.95 28.45 -4.79
N PHE A 275 -18.98 29.31 -3.78
CA PHE A 275 -19.53 29.02 -2.47
C PHE A 275 -20.99 29.42 -2.44
N VAL A 276 -21.85 28.55 -1.94
CA VAL A 276 -23.23 28.87 -1.66
C VAL A 276 -23.35 29.19 -0.17
N THR A 277 -23.48 30.43 0.18
CA THR A 277 -23.95 30.83 1.50
C THR A 277 -25.41 30.40 1.62
N PRO A 278 -25.79 29.65 2.66
CA PRO A 278 -27.19 29.29 2.86
C PRO A 278 -28.06 30.52 2.94
N SER A 279 -29.07 30.61 2.09
CA SER A 279 -30.00 31.72 2.04
C SER A 279 -31.26 31.51 2.86
N TYR A 280 -31.15 30.74 3.93
CA TYR A 280 -32.27 30.39 4.80
C TYR A 280 -32.69 31.61 5.68
N PRO A 281 -33.94 32.04 5.66
CA PRO A 281 -34.40 33.14 6.48
C PRO A 281 -34.41 32.78 7.96
N GLY A 282 -33.46 33.31 8.72
CA GLY A 282 -33.27 33.03 10.14
C GLY A 282 -32.15 32.02 10.44
N ALA A 283 -31.60 31.40 9.45
CA ALA A 283 -30.32 30.71 9.62
C ALA A 283 -29.27 31.75 9.99
N VAL A 284 -28.53 31.50 11.03
CA VAL A 284 -27.28 32.21 11.27
C VAL A 284 -26.46 32.03 10.00
N PRO A 285 -25.83 33.02 9.41
CA PRO A 285 -25.00 32.89 8.21
C PRO A 285 -23.71 32.20 8.64
N THR A 286 -23.77 30.90 8.74
CA THR A 286 -22.74 30.13 9.42
C THR A 286 -22.41 29.01 8.54
N GLY A 287 -21.77 29.01 7.59
CA GLY A 287 -21.16 27.95 6.84
C GLY A 287 -21.48 26.51 7.24
N MET A 288 -20.76 25.59 6.72
CA MET A 288 -20.94 24.16 7.02
C MET A 288 -20.10 23.72 8.22
N CYS A 289 -20.57 22.68 8.91
CA CYS A 289 -19.80 21.97 9.90
C CYS A 289 -18.73 21.13 9.21
N GLY A 290 -17.47 21.37 9.49
CA GLY A 290 -16.35 20.59 8.97
C GLY A 290 -15.89 19.52 9.94
N TYR A 291 -15.23 18.50 9.43
CA TYR A 291 -14.58 17.46 10.22
C TYR A 291 -13.15 17.20 9.73
N ALA A 292 -12.17 17.29 10.63
CA ALA A 292 -10.76 17.09 10.33
C ALA A 292 -10.41 15.59 10.24
N TRP A 293 -10.72 14.96 9.12
CA TRP A 293 -10.40 13.55 8.92
C TRP A 293 -8.90 13.29 8.91
N ALA A 294 -8.08 14.26 8.51
CA ALA A 294 -6.63 14.14 8.53
C ALA A 294 -6.06 13.96 9.93
N ASP A 295 -6.72 14.47 10.97
CA ASP A 295 -6.25 14.31 12.34
C ASP A 295 -6.40 12.89 12.87
N ILE A 296 -7.20 12.08 12.21
CA ILE A 296 -7.54 10.72 12.61
C ILE A 296 -6.83 9.67 11.75
N MET A 297 -6.63 9.95 10.47
CA MET A 297 -6.15 8.97 9.51
C MET A 297 -4.64 8.74 9.61
N VAL A 298 -4.21 7.55 9.21
CA VAL A 298 -2.81 7.22 9.07
C VAL A 298 -2.30 7.56 7.67
N ALA A 299 -1.07 8.09 7.60
CA ALA A 299 -0.33 8.30 6.37
C ALA A 299 0.32 7.01 5.89
N ASP A 300 0.93 6.26 6.83
CA ASP A 300 1.44 4.92 6.64
C ASP A 300 0.84 4.01 7.72
N ALA A 301 0.32 2.86 7.30
CA ALA A 301 -0.26 1.87 8.20
C ALA A 301 0.84 1.13 8.98
N ALA A 302 0.54 0.74 10.22
CA ALA A 302 1.39 -0.21 10.92
C ALA A 302 1.43 -1.54 10.17
N THR A 303 2.61 -2.14 10.07
CA THR A 303 2.81 -3.41 9.37
C THR A 303 3.69 -4.36 10.16
N PHE A 304 3.33 -5.64 10.16
CA PHE A 304 4.10 -6.74 10.73
C PHE A 304 4.26 -7.80 9.64
N LYS A 305 5.50 -8.18 9.35
CA LYS A 305 5.78 -9.16 8.31
C LYS A 305 6.68 -10.27 8.85
N ASP A 306 6.25 -11.51 8.71
CA ASP A 306 7.03 -12.69 8.98
C ASP A 306 7.28 -13.46 7.69
N SER A 307 8.49 -13.89 7.44
CA SER A 307 8.80 -14.71 6.27
C SER A 307 9.81 -15.82 6.56
N ILE A 308 9.64 -16.92 5.84
CA ILE A 308 10.59 -18.02 5.78
C ILE A 308 10.77 -18.38 4.32
N THR A 309 12.01 -18.30 3.83
CA THR A 309 12.39 -18.66 2.46
C THR A 309 13.47 -19.73 2.51
N THR A 310 13.28 -20.79 1.74
CA THR A 310 14.29 -21.85 1.59
C THR A 310 14.57 -22.08 0.11
N ASN A 311 15.83 -22.04 -0.28
CA ASN A 311 16.31 -22.43 -1.60
C ASN A 311 17.20 -23.67 -1.48
N LEU A 312 16.99 -24.64 -2.34
CA LEU A 312 17.77 -25.86 -2.44
C LEU A 312 18.10 -26.11 -3.91
N GLU A 313 19.35 -26.39 -4.18
CA GLU A 313 19.79 -26.96 -5.45
C GLU A 313 20.63 -28.18 -5.16
N TYR A 314 20.43 -29.27 -5.91
CA TYR A 314 21.15 -30.51 -5.74
C TYR A 314 21.39 -31.21 -7.07
N GLN A 315 22.66 -31.43 -7.37
CA GLN A 315 23.10 -32.21 -8.52
C GLN A 315 22.97 -33.72 -8.20
N ILE A 316 21.96 -34.35 -8.76
CA ILE A 316 21.68 -35.77 -8.56
C ILE A 316 22.76 -36.62 -9.21
N ASN A 317 23.13 -36.27 -10.44
CA ASN A 317 24.22 -36.86 -11.22
C ASN A 317 24.61 -35.89 -12.35
N ASP A 318 25.57 -36.28 -13.21
CA ASP A 318 26.10 -35.43 -14.28
C ASP A 318 25.04 -34.89 -15.28
N LYS A 319 23.83 -35.40 -15.25
CA LYS A 319 22.75 -35.03 -16.18
C LYS A 319 21.50 -34.50 -15.51
N PHE A 320 21.33 -34.70 -14.24
CA PHE A 320 20.10 -34.30 -13.54
C PHE A 320 20.43 -33.43 -12.35
N SER A 321 19.77 -32.29 -12.29
CA SER A 321 19.75 -31.41 -11.14
C SER A 321 18.30 -31.11 -10.68
N LEU A 322 18.16 -30.89 -9.40
CA LEU A 322 16.91 -30.51 -8.75
C LEU A 322 17.07 -29.11 -8.14
N PHE A 323 16.12 -28.24 -8.43
CA PHE A 323 15.95 -26.97 -7.73
C PHE A 323 14.61 -26.94 -6.99
N SER A 324 14.61 -26.39 -5.80
CA SER A 324 13.39 -26.14 -5.03
C SER A 324 13.48 -24.80 -4.32
N ARG A 325 12.41 -24.02 -4.39
CA ARG A 325 12.20 -22.86 -3.54
C ARG A 325 10.88 -23.03 -2.79
N VAL A 326 10.90 -22.83 -1.49
CA VAL A 326 9.71 -22.76 -0.66
C VAL A 326 9.72 -21.42 0.09
N ASN A 327 8.66 -20.67 -0.07
CA ASN A 327 8.48 -19.38 0.59
C ASN A 327 7.13 -19.36 1.32
N TYR A 328 7.16 -18.99 2.59
CA TYR A 328 6.02 -18.64 3.41
C TYR A 328 6.18 -17.20 3.85
N LEU A 329 5.12 -16.41 3.68
CA LEU A 329 5.10 -15.04 4.14
C LEU A 329 3.73 -14.72 4.74
N ARG A 330 3.72 -14.03 5.87
CA ARG A 330 2.56 -13.41 6.50
C ARG A 330 2.84 -11.92 6.63
N ASN A 331 1.91 -11.11 6.13
CA ASN A 331 1.92 -9.67 6.29
C ASN A 331 0.63 -9.24 6.97
N GLU A 332 0.76 -8.50 8.04
CA GLU A 332 -0.34 -7.96 8.82
C GLU A 332 -0.26 -6.44 8.80
N SER A 333 -1.39 -5.78 8.61
CA SER A 333 -1.45 -4.33 8.53
C SER A 333 -2.66 -3.81 9.28
N THR A 334 -2.45 -2.79 10.08
CA THR A 334 -3.51 -2.11 10.82
C THR A 334 -3.52 -0.62 10.52
N GLY A 335 -4.69 -0.05 10.50
CA GLY A 335 -4.83 1.39 10.34
C GLY A 335 -6.22 1.85 10.72
N ARG A 336 -6.40 3.16 10.80
CA ARG A 336 -7.70 3.74 11.14
C ARG A 336 -8.07 4.89 10.22
N PHE A 337 -9.38 5.09 10.16
CA PHE A 337 -10.02 6.15 9.41
C PHE A 337 -10.88 7.00 10.34
N ALA A 338 -11.24 8.16 9.85
CA ALA A 338 -12.30 8.95 10.45
C ALA A 338 -13.60 8.12 10.60
N PRO A 339 -14.44 8.46 11.58
CA PRO A 339 -15.75 7.82 11.76
C PRO A 339 -16.56 7.77 10.46
N THR A 340 -17.47 6.82 10.37
CA THR A 340 -18.30 6.66 9.16
C THR A 340 -19.09 7.94 8.89
N ALA A 341 -19.09 8.38 7.64
CA ALA A 341 -19.91 9.48 7.15
C ALA A 341 -21.05 8.92 6.30
N ALA A 342 -22.26 9.40 6.49
CA ALA A 342 -23.43 8.97 5.78
C ALA A 342 -24.42 10.11 5.52
N ALA A 343 -25.13 10.05 4.38
CA ALA A 343 -26.28 10.88 4.12
C ALA A 343 -27.53 10.23 4.71
N TYR A 344 -28.32 11.02 5.39
CA TYR A 344 -29.58 10.59 5.97
C TYR A 344 -30.73 11.26 5.26
N PRO A 345 -31.70 10.52 4.75
CA PRO A 345 -32.84 11.09 4.01
C PRO A 345 -33.88 11.78 4.91
N GLY A 346 -33.78 11.66 6.23
CA GLY A 346 -34.80 12.24 7.09
C GLY A 346 -34.38 12.40 8.55
N ILE A 347 -33.64 13.44 8.88
CA ILE A 347 -33.51 13.87 10.27
C ILE A 347 -34.88 14.42 10.72
N LEU A 348 -35.52 13.79 11.69
CA LEU A 348 -36.86 14.12 12.12
C LEU A 348 -36.98 15.58 12.65
N ALA A 349 -38.15 16.20 12.51
CA ALA A 349 -38.41 17.52 13.08
C ALA A 349 -38.28 17.56 14.62
N SER A 350 -38.41 16.41 15.28
CA SER A 350 -38.21 16.29 16.73
C SER A 350 -36.75 16.19 17.17
N ASP A 351 -35.81 16.01 16.22
CA ASP A 351 -34.38 15.90 16.53
C ASP A 351 -33.87 17.32 16.90
N PRO A 352 -33.15 17.47 18.03
CA PRO A 352 -32.56 18.73 18.44
C PRO A 352 -31.59 19.35 17.42
N ALA A 353 -31.02 18.52 16.52
CA ALA A 353 -30.18 18.97 15.45
C ALA A 353 -30.94 19.57 14.29
N ASN A 354 -32.25 19.31 14.17
CA ASN A 354 -33.10 19.80 13.09
C ASN A 354 -33.84 21.10 13.53
N PRO A 355 -33.55 22.25 12.95
CA PRO A 355 -34.25 23.51 13.29
C PRO A 355 -35.57 23.70 12.54
N PHE A 356 -35.98 22.74 11.71
CA PHE A 356 -37.20 22.81 10.90
C PHE A 356 -38.36 22.05 11.49
N ASP A 357 -39.57 22.42 11.11
CA ASP A 357 -40.79 21.71 11.51
C ASP A 357 -41.10 20.47 10.65
N GLU A 358 -40.19 20.09 9.78
CA GLU A 358 -40.30 18.93 8.88
C GLU A 358 -38.99 18.14 8.83
N PRO A 359 -39.01 16.86 8.44
CA PRO A 359 -37.82 16.05 8.26
C PRO A 359 -36.92 16.60 7.15
N VAL A 360 -35.62 16.68 7.42
CA VAL A 360 -34.63 17.20 6.47
C VAL A 360 -33.53 16.17 6.21
N GLN A 361 -32.92 16.28 5.03
CA GLN A 361 -31.73 15.47 4.74
C GLN A 361 -30.55 15.94 5.57
N GLY A 362 -29.88 15.02 6.24
CA GLY A 362 -28.67 15.25 7.01
C GLY A 362 -27.44 14.60 6.37
N TYR A 363 -26.30 15.25 6.55
CA TYR A 363 -24.99 14.72 6.20
C TYR A 363 -24.20 14.59 7.49
N TRP A 364 -24.10 13.36 7.98
CA TRP A 364 -23.67 13.07 9.35
C TRP A 364 -22.41 12.26 9.41
N ARG A 365 -21.56 12.56 10.41
CA ARG A 365 -20.42 11.71 10.76
C ARG A 365 -20.66 11.11 12.15
N TRP A 366 -20.64 9.80 12.19
CA TRP A 366 -20.99 9.00 13.37
C TRP A 366 -19.79 8.84 14.31
N VAL A 367 -19.45 9.90 15.01
CA VAL A 367 -18.34 9.91 15.98
C VAL A 367 -18.62 9.00 17.18
N GLU A 368 -19.89 8.81 17.50
CA GLU A 368 -20.36 7.95 18.60
C GLU A 368 -20.00 6.49 18.38
N LEU A 369 -19.88 6.05 17.13
CA LEU A 369 -19.42 4.71 16.77
C LEU A 369 -17.91 4.54 16.91
N GLY A 370 -17.18 5.65 17.04
CA GLY A 370 -15.73 5.67 17.04
C GLY A 370 -15.10 5.65 15.64
N ASN A 371 -13.77 5.71 15.62
CA ASN A 371 -13.00 5.70 14.39
C ASN A 371 -13.06 4.31 13.73
N ARG A 372 -13.32 4.29 12.42
CA ARG A 372 -13.25 3.05 11.66
C ARG A 372 -11.84 2.48 11.73
N GLY A 373 -11.74 1.20 12.01
CA GLY A 373 -10.48 0.46 12.03
C GLY A 373 -10.49 -0.60 10.94
N MET A 374 -9.34 -0.83 10.32
CA MET A 374 -9.12 -1.94 9.39
C MET A 374 -7.93 -2.75 9.86
N HIS A 375 -8.10 -4.05 9.81
CA HIS A 375 -7.06 -5.02 10.11
C HIS A 375 -7.00 -6.01 8.95
N TYR A 376 -5.88 -6.05 8.27
CA TYR A 376 -5.61 -6.95 7.16
C TYR A 376 -4.57 -7.98 7.55
N VAL A 377 -4.81 -9.22 7.17
CA VAL A 377 -3.82 -10.30 7.29
C VAL A 377 -3.72 -11.00 5.95
N ASP A 378 -2.57 -10.90 5.32
CA ASP A 378 -2.21 -11.58 4.10
C ASP A 378 -1.23 -12.72 4.39
N SER A 379 -1.48 -13.89 3.82
CA SER A 379 -0.56 -15.02 3.91
C SER A 379 -0.34 -15.62 2.52
N ALA A 380 0.89 -15.82 2.16
CA ALA A 380 1.26 -16.47 0.91
C ALA A 380 2.16 -17.68 1.16
N ASN A 381 1.86 -18.74 0.43
CA ASN A 381 2.73 -19.90 0.31
C ASN A 381 3.10 -20.05 -1.16
N ASP A 382 4.37 -20.08 -1.47
CA ASP A 382 4.88 -20.33 -2.82
C ASP A 382 5.90 -21.48 -2.76
N ALA A 383 5.65 -22.51 -3.56
CA ALA A 383 6.54 -23.64 -3.68
C ALA A 383 6.84 -23.91 -5.15
N VAL A 384 8.11 -23.91 -5.49
CA VAL A 384 8.65 -24.23 -6.81
C VAL A 384 9.50 -25.46 -6.73
N PHE A 385 9.31 -26.38 -7.67
CA PHE A 385 10.15 -27.56 -7.85
C PHE A 385 10.50 -27.68 -9.33
N GLU A 386 11.77 -27.84 -9.63
CA GLU A 386 12.28 -27.98 -10.99
C GLU A 386 13.26 -29.15 -11.05
N LEU A 387 13.08 -29.99 -12.05
CA LEU A 387 14.01 -31.04 -12.42
C LEU A 387 14.60 -30.70 -13.78
N THR A 388 15.89 -30.48 -13.82
CA THR A 388 16.62 -30.19 -15.05
C THR A 388 17.32 -31.46 -15.55
N TYR A 389 17.18 -31.69 -16.84
CA TYR A 389 17.89 -32.76 -17.56
C TYR A 389 18.78 -32.17 -18.63
N GLU A 390 20.07 -32.29 -18.48
CA GLU A 390 21.07 -31.91 -19.49
C GLU A 390 21.23 -33.05 -20.49
N MET A 391 20.60 -32.92 -21.65
CA MET A 391 20.69 -33.89 -22.73
C MET A 391 22.09 -33.89 -23.37
N ASN A 392 22.63 -32.68 -23.59
CA ASN A 392 23.97 -32.41 -24.09
C ASN A 392 24.34 -30.96 -23.82
N GLU A 393 25.54 -30.52 -24.18
CA GLU A 393 26.06 -29.16 -23.94
C GLU A 393 25.18 -28.03 -24.50
N ASN A 394 24.28 -28.31 -25.44
CA ASN A 394 23.43 -27.31 -26.10
C ASN A 394 21.93 -27.51 -25.83
N VAL A 395 21.53 -28.58 -25.15
CA VAL A 395 20.11 -28.91 -24.94
C VAL A 395 19.86 -29.28 -23.49
N GLU A 396 19.07 -28.46 -22.84
CA GLU A 396 18.59 -28.64 -21.49
C GLU A 396 17.06 -28.80 -21.53
N VAL A 397 16.52 -29.67 -20.73
CA VAL A 397 15.08 -29.89 -20.56
C VAL A 397 14.71 -29.67 -19.10
N VAL A 398 13.86 -28.71 -18.83
CA VAL A 398 13.41 -28.37 -17.47
C VAL A 398 11.95 -28.77 -17.28
N PHE A 399 11.68 -29.58 -16.27
CA PHE A 399 10.35 -29.90 -15.79
C PHE A 399 10.13 -29.14 -14.48
N GLY A 400 9.25 -28.12 -14.52
CA GLY A 400 8.99 -27.30 -13.34
C GLY A 400 7.51 -27.29 -12.97
N THR A 401 7.24 -27.21 -11.68
CA THR A 401 5.91 -26.93 -11.12
C THR A 401 6.01 -25.85 -10.08
N GLN A 402 4.97 -25.00 -10.04
CA GLN A 402 4.82 -23.98 -9.02
C GLN A 402 3.42 -24.07 -8.42
N VAL A 403 3.33 -24.04 -7.11
CA VAL A 403 2.08 -23.98 -6.36
C VAL A 403 2.08 -22.73 -5.52
N ASN A 404 1.12 -21.85 -5.80
CA ASN A 404 0.88 -20.64 -5.05
C ASN A 404 -0.45 -20.73 -4.31
N LYS A 405 -0.46 -20.32 -3.06
CA LYS A 405 -1.70 -20.07 -2.30
C LYS A 405 -1.58 -18.73 -1.61
N PHE A 406 -2.51 -17.85 -1.90
CA PHE A 406 -2.62 -16.56 -1.25
C PHE A 406 -3.95 -16.50 -0.50
N TYR A 407 -3.89 -16.10 0.76
CA TYR A 407 -5.04 -15.89 1.63
C TYR A 407 -5.00 -14.45 2.12
N GLY A 408 -6.11 -13.75 1.95
CA GLY A 408 -6.30 -12.42 2.51
C GLY A 408 -7.52 -12.42 3.42
N THR A 409 -7.39 -11.80 4.57
CA THR A 409 -8.49 -11.55 5.49
C THR A 409 -8.49 -10.07 5.85
N ASP A 410 -9.67 -9.45 5.77
CA ASP A 410 -9.88 -8.09 6.20
C ASP A 410 -10.99 -8.05 7.24
N VAL A 411 -10.76 -7.27 8.30
CA VAL A 411 -11.73 -7.02 9.35
C VAL A 411 -11.91 -5.52 9.51
N GLY A 412 -13.07 -5.03 9.08
CA GLY A 412 -13.50 -3.66 9.31
C GLY A 412 -14.29 -3.55 10.62
N ARG A 413 -14.04 -2.47 11.37
CA ARG A 413 -14.78 -2.13 12.61
C ARG A 413 -15.42 -0.77 12.49
N TYR A 414 -16.58 -0.62 13.14
CA TYR A 414 -17.29 0.68 13.21
C TYR A 414 -17.76 1.21 11.84
N TYR A 415 -18.18 0.30 10.97
CA TYR A 415 -18.89 0.61 9.74
C TYR A 415 -20.39 0.54 9.97
N LEU A 416 -21.16 1.42 9.32
CA LEU A 416 -22.60 1.36 9.34
C LEU A 416 -23.10 0.24 8.44
N ASP A 417 -24.02 -0.56 8.97
CA ASP A 417 -24.82 -1.47 8.17
C ASP A 417 -26.12 -0.77 7.77
N TYR A 418 -26.27 -0.51 6.48
CA TYR A 418 -27.44 0.15 5.93
C TYR A 418 -28.63 -0.80 5.68
N THR A 419 -28.43 -2.11 5.80
CA THR A 419 -29.47 -3.10 5.44
C THR A 419 -30.69 -3.06 6.36
N GLY A 420 -30.56 -2.52 7.56
CA GLY A 420 -31.67 -2.28 8.49
C GLY A 420 -32.25 -0.88 8.50
N LEU A 421 -31.55 0.10 7.87
CA LEU A 421 -31.92 1.52 7.95
C LEU A 421 -33.05 1.91 7.01
N ASP A 422 -33.16 1.27 5.85
CA ASP A 422 -34.19 1.61 4.85
C ASP A 422 -35.62 1.32 5.32
N ALA A 423 -35.80 0.39 6.23
CA ALA A 423 -37.11 0.02 6.71
C ALA A 423 -37.67 0.95 7.81
N ASN A 424 -36.81 1.56 8.60
CA ASN A 424 -37.20 2.37 9.75
C ASN A 424 -37.23 3.88 9.47
N LEU A 425 -36.51 4.35 8.44
CA LEU A 425 -36.50 5.76 8.05
C LEU A 425 -37.84 6.28 7.50
N TYR A 426 -38.73 5.36 7.11
CA TYR A 426 -40.08 5.69 6.62
C TYR A 426 -41.20 5.44 7.66
N ASN A 427 -40.87 4.94 8.86
CA ASN A 427 -41.86 4.47 9.82
C ASN A 427 -41.89 5.24 11.15
N ASP A 428 -41.64 6.53 11.18
CA ASP A 428 -41.80 7.42 12.35
C ASP A 428 -41.20 6.92 13.69
N GLU A 429 -40.27 5.97 13.66
CA GLU A 429 -39.60 5.48 14.87
C GLU A 429 -38.33 6.28 15.13
N PRO A 430 -38.13 6.75 16.39
CA PRO A 430 -36.95 7.53 16.72
C PRO A 430 -35.68 6.66 16.63
N PHE A 431 -34.60 7.25 16.12
CA PHE A 431 -33.28 6.67 16.06
C PHE A 431 -32.86 6.20 17.46
N GLY A 432 -32.60 4.89 17.62
CA GLY A 432 -32.06 4.34 18.86
C GLY A 432 -33.05 3.65 19.79
N SER A 433 -34.20 3.19 19.29
CA SER A 433 -35.14 2.42 20.07
C SER A 433 -34.92 0.88 20.07
N GLU A 434 -33.75 0.40 19.61
CA GLU A 434 -33.31 -0.99 19.84
C GLU A 434 -31.95 -1.04 20.52
#